data_676e5f5cad19ba28f8c33428ffa9c4cc
#
_entry.id   676e5f5cad19ba28f8c33428ffa9c4cc
#
_cell.length_a   1.000
_cell.length_b   1.000
_cell.length_c   1.000
_cell.angle_alpha   90.00
_cell.angle_beta   90.00
_cell.angle_gamma   90.00
#
_symmetry.space_group_name_H-M   'P 1'
#
loop_
_entity.id
_entity.type
_entity.pdbx_description
1 polymer ?
#
loop_
_entity_poly.entity_id
_entity_poly.type
_entity_poly.pdbx_seq_one_letter_code
_entity_poly.pdbx_strand_id
1 'polypeptide(L)'
;MFRLRALFFAYEDRKQIVKLFVETANRLAVAANRPDVTAKSLWENIYALMTDAVTKNMKIEEYVAKELKSSHIPLHLLCKSHTCEKLDESCLNTLTEIESELNYSALLIQRQPRLKSFIRQNKCIVTTAIKALLKLVSHEESAKPTSLSKEFDLQLEKDGVYKSFSLYKERRFTKLGYTAGGIVQCIPQFQKILDQTINTNMLTEACKLYLESEYIVTALKALANFTYNVTMPYLNCIERSDQNALMKTLKQLYLDLKDGKMDTLKEFHVEWTHVQMKDQQPTSSFDKHILNLMCKNAAKGVYLQCASEYWDENSNPRATQLHKLTHDERKNIPTENMEAERYLSRFGYLASVSAAKSNKFFKASRIRDDMMFKTTMKEEKESLTKTTKRIVKRLNEMEVDWTKD
;
A
#
# COMPACT_ATOMS: atom_id res chain seq x y z
N MET A 1 -2.15 -16.34 25.65
CA MET A 1 -2.84 -15.99 24.41
C MET A 1 -1.81 -15.88 23.31
N PHE A 2 -1.73 -16.86 22.40
CA PHE A 2 -0.79 -16.82 21.29
C PHE A 2 -1.33 -15.84 20.25
N ARG A 3 -0.66 -14.70 20.05
CA ARG A 3 -0.87 -13.91 18.83
C ARG A 3 -0.21 -14.69 17.68
N LEU A 4 -0.96 -15.50 16.96
CA LEU A 4 -0.57 -15.91 15.62
C LEU A 4 -0.63 -14.65 14.76
N ARG A 5 0.50 -13.95 14.65
CA ARG A 5 0.66 -12.89 13.64
C ARG A 5 0.47 -13.56 12.29
N ALA A 6 -0.41 -12.99 11.50
CA ALA A 6 -0.91 -13.45 10.25
C ALA A 6 0.06 -14.33 9.42
N LEU A 7 -0.39 -15.52 9.10
CA LEU A 7 0.27 -16.40 8.14
C LEU A 7 -0.16 -15.97 6.74
N PHE A 8 0.80 -15.62 5.90
CA PHE A 8 0.57 -15.12 4.56
C PHE A 8 0.95 -16.13 3.52
N PHE A 9 0.08 -16.27 2.54
CA PHE A 9 0.26 -17.22 1.46
C PHE A 9 0.12 -16.49 0.12
N ALA A 10 1.23 -16.33 -0.57
CA ALA A 10 1.28 -15.84 -1.94
C ALA A 10 0.87 -16.93 -2.96
N TYR A 11 0.03 -17.91 -2.54
CA TYR A 11 -0.29 -19.06 -3.34
C TYR A 11 -1.63 -18.94 -4.06
N GLU A 12 -1.70 -19.49 -5.25
CA GLU A 12 -2.88 -19.45 -6.11
C GLU A 12 -3.97 -20.43 -5.68
N ASP A 13 -3.64 -21.45 -4.84
CA ASP A 13 -4.55 -22.53 -4.47
C ASP A 13 -4.86 -22.54 -2.97
N ARG A 14 -6.17 -22.53 -2.63
CA ARG A 14 -6.67 -22.65 -1.25
C ARG A 14 -6.19 -23.91 -0.53
N LYS A 15 -5.99 -25.03 -1.25
CA LYS A 15 -5.43 -26.28 -0.69
C LYS A 15 -4.02 -26.08 -0.16
N GLN A 16 -3.20 -25.32 -0.85
CA GLN A 16 -1.85 -25.00 -0.39
C GLN A 16 -1.88 -24.15 0.89
N ILE A 17 -2.85 -23.24 1.02
CA ILE A 17 -3.01 -22.45 2.23
C ILE A 17 -3.29 -23.36 3.44
N VAL A 18 -4.22 -24.32 3.31
CA VAL A 18 -4.51 -25.29 4.38
C VAL A 18 -3.27 -26.12 4.72
N LYS A 19 -2.59 -26.65 3.70
CA LYS A 19 -1.36 -27.44 3.90
C LYS A 19 -0.32 -26.67 4.69
N LEU A 20 -0.06 -25.42 4.33
CA LEU A 20 0.90 -24.55 5.01
C LEU A 20 0.44 -24.20 6.43
N PHE A 21 -0.85 -23.97 6.64
CA PHE A 21 -1.39 -23.77 7.98
C PHE A 21 -1.13 -25.00 8.86
N VAL A 22 -1.43 -26.20 8.38
CA VAL A 22 -1.19 -27.45 9.09
C VAL A 22 0.30 -27.67 9.39
N GLU A 23 1.17 -27.47 8.40
CA GLU A 23 2.63 -27.58 8.58
C GLU A 23 3.14 -26.56 9.61
N THR A 24 2.64 -25.32 9.58
CA THR A 24 3.04 -24.30 10.54
C THR A 24 2.53 -24.61 11.94
N ALA A 25 1.29 -25.08 12.06
CA ALA A 25 0.72 -25.51 13.33
C ALA A 25 1.56 -26.64 13.96
N ASN A 26 1.92 -27.65 13.17
CA ASN A 26 2.77 -28.75 13.62
C ASN A 26 4.16 -28.27 14.07
N ARG A 27 4.79 -27.35 13.32
CA ARG A 27 6.07 -26.76 13.72
C ARG A 27 5.96 -25.96 15.01
N LEU A 28 4.88 -25.21 15.20
CA LEU A 28 4.64 -24.47 16.45
C LEU A 28 4.43 -25.42 17.63
N ALA A 29 3.67 -26.51 17.45
CA ALA A 29 3.46 -27.52 18.47
C ALA A 29 4.78 -28.17 18.92
N VAL A 30 5.63 -28.55 17.95
CA VAL A 30 6.97 -29.09 18.24
C VAL A 30 7.87 -28.06 18.93
N ALA A 31 7.90 -26.81 18.45
CA ALA A 31 8.72 -25.75 19.03
C ALA A 31 8.30 -25.38 20.47
N ALA A 32 7.01 -25.50 20.76
CA ALA A 32 6.44 -25.27 22.09
C ALA A 32 6.49 -26.51 23.00
N ASN A 33 6.98 -27.65 22.51
CA ASN A 33 6.93 -28.96 23.19
C ASN A 33 5.52 -29.35 23.66
N ARG A 34 4.52 -29.09 22.78
CA ARG A 34 3.10 -29.33 23.04
C ARG A 34 2.53 -30.26 21.95
N PRO A 35 2.75 -31.57 22.03
CA PRO A 35 2.26 -32.54 21.04
C PRO A 35 0.73 -32.68 21.01
N ASP A 36 0.06 -32.20 22.05
CA ASP A 36 -1.41 -32.13 22.16
C ASP A 36 -2.01 -31.04 21.27
N VAL A 37 -1.23 -30.06 20.83
CA VAL A 37 -1.71 -28.96 19.99
C VAL A 37 -1.76 -29.40 18.53
N THR A 38 -2.96 -29.45 17.97
CA THR A 38 -3.22 -29.80 16.59
C THR A 38 -3.55 -28.55 15.75
N ALA A 39 -3.47 -28.67 14.42
CA ALA A 39 -3.92 -27.57 13.54
C ALA A 39 -5.39 -27.21 13.78
N LYS A 40 -6.24 -28.20 14.07
CA LYS A 40 -7.65 -28.00 14.41
C LYS A 40 -7.80 -27.21 15.71
N SER A 41 -7.13 -27.63 16.78
CA SER A 41 -7.21 -26.93 18.08
C SER A 41 -6.66 -25.51 18.02
N LEU A 42 -5.61 -25.24 17.21
CA LEU A 42 -5.15 -23.87 16.96
C LEU A 42 -6.18 -23.05 16.18
N TRP A 43 -6.81 -23.65 15.17
CA TRP A 43 -7.88 -22.99 14.41
C TRP A 43 -9.06 -22.58 15.27
N GLU A 44 -9.50 -23.46 16.16
CA GLU A 44 -10.63 -23.23 17.07
C GLU A 44 -10.36 -22.11 18.09
N ASN A 45 -9.10 -21.71 18.25
CA ASN A 45 -8.69 -20.59 19.10
C ASN A 45 -8.38 -19.31 18.33
N ILE A 46 -8.61 -19.25 17.00
CA ILE A 46 -8.46 -18.03 16.21
C ILE A 46 -9.77 -17.25 16.24
N TYR A 47 -9.79 -16.08 16.81
CA TYR A 47 -10.96 -15.19 16.83
C TYR A 47 -11.19 -14.48 15.51
N ALA A 48 -10.11 -14.02 14.87
CA ALA A 48 -10.20 -13.27 13.64
C ALA A 48 -9.06 -13.62 12.68
N LEU A 49 -9.37 -13.61 11.39
CA LEU A 49 -8.47 -13.79 10.27
C LEU A 49 -8.49 -12.52 9.45
N MET A 50 -7.33 -12.01 9.07
CA MET A 50 -7.25 -10.86 8.19
C MET A 50 -6.55 -11.22 6.88
N THR A 51 -7.16 -10.83 5.76
CA THR A 51 -6.58 -11.01 4.43
C THR A 51 -6.69 -9.73 3.61
N ASP A 52 -6.00 -9.67 2.47
CA ASP A 52 -6.29 -8.68 1.46
C ASP A 52 -7.65 -8.94 0.78
N ALA A 53 -8.19 -7.94 0.08
CA ALA A 53 -9.50 -8.01 -0.57
C ALA A 53 -9.49 -8.77 -1.91
N VAL A 54 -8.54 -9.68 -2.12
CA VAL A 54 -8.44 -10.49 -3.36
C VAL A 54 -9.50 -11.58 -3.34
N THR A 55 -10.16 -11.80 -4.48
CA THR A 55 -11.25 -12.78 -4.65
C THR A 55 -10.88 -14.20 -4.16
N LYS A 56 -9.62 -14.61 -4.29
CA LYS A 56 -9.12 -15.90 -3.81
C LYS A 56 -9.22 -16.06 -2.29
N ASN A 57 -9.08 -14.95 -1.56
CA ASN A 57 -9.09 -14.94 -0.10
C ASN A 57 -10.51 -14.84 0.49
N MET A 58 -11.49 -14.52 -0.36
CA MET A 58 -12.88 -14.51 0.08
C MET A 58 -13.31 -15.91 0.47
N LYS A 59 -13.91 -16.03 1.67
CA LYS A 59 -14.36 -17.30 2.25
C LYS A 59 -13.25 -18.31 2.53
N ILE A 60 -11.99 -17.85 2.72
CA ILE A 60 -10.89 -18.74 3.06
C ILE A 60 -11.12 -19.42 4.43
N GLU A 61 -11.74 -18.71 5.35
CA GLU A 61 -12.12 -19.19 6.68
C GLU A 61 -13.07 -20.39 6.63
N GLU A 62 -14.06 -20.34 5.75
CA GLU A 62 -15.02 -21.45 5.55
C GLU A 62 -14.29 -22.68 4.97
N TYR A 63 -13.39 -22.43 4.01
CA TYR A 63 -12.64 -23.49 3.36
C TYR A 63 -11.66 -24.19 4.32
N VAL A 64 -10.90 -23.43 5.12
CA VAL A 64 -10.00 -23.98 6.12
C VAL A 64 -10.76 -24.74 7.21
N ALA A 65 -11.87 -24.20 7.70
CA ALA A 65 -12.72 -24.87 8.68
C ALA A 65 -13.22 -26.23 8.16
N LYS A 66 -13.68 -26.28 6.90
CA LYS A 66 -14.12 -27.52 6.25
C LYS A 66 -13.02 -28.56 6.16
N GLU A 67 -11.83 -28.18 5.72
CA GLU A 67 -10.69 -29.11 5.57
C GLU A 67 -10.19 -29.63 6.93
N LEU A 68 -10.24 -28.80 7.97
CA LEU A 68 -9.88 -29.19 9.35
C LEU A 68 -11.03 -29.89 10.09
N LYS A 69 -12.21 -30.06 9.46
CA LYS A 69 -13.42 -30.61 10.09
C LYS A 69 -13.75 -29.90 11.40
N SER A 70 -13.67 -28.55 11.39
CA SER A 70 -14.01 -27.68 12.50
C SER A 70 -15.34 -27.00 12.24
N SER A 71 -16.16 -26.85 13.29
CA SER A 71 -17.38 -26.04 13.24
C SER A 71 -17.10 -24.56 13.50
N HIS A 72 -15.89 -24.23 13.97
CA HIS A 72 -15.49 -22.87 14.26
C HIS A 72 -15.06 -22.15 12.99
N ILE A 73 -15.66 -21.00 12.74
CA ILE A 73 -15.33 -20.08 11.63
C ILE A 73 -14.91 -18.75 12.26
N PRO A 74 -13.62 -18.38 12.19
CA PRO A 74 -13.17 -17.11 12.72
C PRO A 74 -13.75 -15.93 11.94
N LEU A 75 -13.86 -14.78 12.60
CA LEU A 75 -14.23 -13.52 11.94
C LEU A 75 -13.21 -13.19 10.84
N HIS A 76 -13.71 -13.08 9.60
CA HIS A 76 -12.85 -12.70 8.47
C HIS A 76 -12.94 -11.19 8.22
N LEU A 77 -11.83 -10.48 8.38
CA LEU A 77 -11.70 -9.05 8.13
C LEU A 77 -10.80 -8.79 6.93
N LEU A 78 -11.06 -7.69 6.25
CA LEU A 78 -10.19 -7.20 5.18
C LEU A 78 -9.09 -6.32 5.76
N CYS A 79 -7.88 -6.46 5.22
CA CYS A 79 -6.75 -5.59 5.57
C CYS A 79 -7.05 -4.14 5.21
N LYS A 80 -7.00 -3.25 6.19
CA LYS A 80 -7.35 -1.84 6.02
C LYS A 80 -6.29 -1.06 5.22
N SER A 81 -5.04 -1.51 5.22
CA SER A 81 -3.98 -0.86 4.42
C SER A 81 -4.25 -0.91 2.92
N HIS A 82 -4.93 -1.95 2.41
CA HIS A 82 -5.31 -2.04 1.00
C HIS A 82 -6.34 -0.99 0.57
N THR A 83 -7.01 -0.36 1.52
CA THR A 83 -7.89 0.79 1.23
C THR A 83 -7.11 1.96 0.66
N CYS A 84 -5.81 2.12 1.00
CA CYS A 84 -4.96 3.15 0.39
C CYS A 84 -4.85 2.98 -1.14
N GLU A 85 -4.78 1.73 -1.63
CA GLU A 85 -4.79 1.48 -3.09
C GLU A 85 -6.13 1.90 -3.71
N LYS A 86 -7.24 1.68 -3.00
CA LYS A 86 -8.57 2.09 -3.46
C LYS A 86 -8.77 3.60 -3.40
N LEU A 87 -8.16 4.29 -2.45
CA LEU A 87 -8.13 5.75 -2.42
C LEU A 87 -7.39 6.31 -3.65
N ASP A 88 -6.21 5.78 -3.95
CA ASP A 88 -5.43 6.19 -5.13
C ASP A 88 -6.15 5.83 -6.44
N GLU A 89 -6.74 4.63 -6.53
CA GLU A 89 -7.56 4.21 -7.67
C GLU A 89 -8.77 5.13 -7.88
N SER A 90 -9.44 5.54 -6.82
CA SER A 90 -10.57 6.47 -6.88
C SER A 90 -10.15 7.83 -7.42
N CYS A 91 -8.98 8.35 -7.01
CA CYS A 91 -8.43 9.58 -7.56
C CYS A 91 -8.13 9.46 -9.06
N LEU A 92 -7.51 8.36 -9.49
CA LEU A 92 -7.21 8.11 -10.90
C LEU A 92 -8.47 7.95 -11.75
N ASN A 93 -9.49 7.27 -11.23
CA ASN A 93 -10.78 7.13 -11.93
C ASN A 93 -11.44 8.50 -12.11
N THR A 94 -11.41 9.34 -11.06
CA THR A 94 -11.91 10.72 -11.14
C THR A 94 -11.22 11.52 -12.26
N LEU A 95 -9.89 11.46 -12.32
CA LEU A 95 -9.13 12.14 -13.37
C LEU A 95 -9.45 11.58 -14.76
N THR A 96 -9.59 10.25 -14.87
CA THR A 96 -9.95 9.59 -16.13
C THR A 96 -11.34 10.01 -16.61
N GLU A 97 -12.30 10.17 -15.70
CA GLU A 97 -13.66 10.67 -16.00
C GLU A 97 -13.58 12.10 -16.52
N ILE A 98 -12.89 13.00 -15.82
CA ILE A 98 -12.70 14.41 -16.24
C ILE A 98 -12.00 14.48 -17.61
N GLU A 99 -10.94 13.71 -17.83
CA GLU A 99 -10.22 13.65 -19.12
C GLU A 99 -11.10 13.16 -20.25
N SER A 100 -12.00 12.23 -19.97
CA SER A 100 -12.96 11.71 -20.94
C SER A 100 -14.03 12.75 -21.29
N GLU A 101 -14.59 13.42 -20.28
CA GLU A 101 -15.59 14.48 -20.49
C GLU A 101 -15.03 15.66 -21.28
N LEU A 102 -13.79 16.05 -21.01
CA LEU A 102 -13.08 17.11 -21.73
C LEU A 102 -12.57 16.67 -23.12
N ASN A 103 -12.65 15.38 -23.45
CA ASN A 103 -11.95 14.78 -24.60
C ASN A 103 -10.47 15.18 -24.68
N TYR A 104 -9.82 15.21 -23.49
CA TYR A 104 -8.54 15.88 -23.28
C TYR A 104 -7.40 15.27 -24.12
N SER A 105 -7.41 13.95 -24.33
CA SER A 105 -6.42 13.29 -25.18
C SER A 105 -6.50 13.79 -26.65
N ALA A 106 -7.69 14.05 -27.17
CA ALA A 106 -7.84 14.58 -28.51
C ALA A 106 -7.33 16.03 -28.62
N LEU A 107 -7.58 16.86 -27.60
CA LEU A 107 -7.04 18.22 -27.55
C LEU A 107 -5.52 18.25 -27.57
N LEU A 108 -4.86 17.38 -26.77
CA LEU A 108 -3.40 17.29 -26.77
C LEU A 108 -2.85 16.75 -28.09
N ILE A 109 -3.50 15.75 -28.70
CA ILE A 109 -3.11 15.21 -30.01
C ILE A 109 -3.27 16.24 -31.10
N GLN A 110 -4.32 17.04 -31.06
CA GLN A 110 -4.53 18.15 -32.02
C GLN A 110 -3.40 19.18 -31.92
N ARG A 111 -2.97 19.50 -30.67
CA ARG A 111 -1.84 20.42 -30.41
C ARG A 111 -0.50 19.85 -30.87
N GLN A 112 -0.27 18.53 -30.66
CA GLN A 112 0.98 17.83 -30.99
C GLN A 112 0.71 16.43 -31.58
N PRO A 113 0.35 16.33 -32.89
CA PRO A 113 -0.08 15.07 -33.52
C PRO A 113 0.96 13.95 -33.46
N ARG A 114 2.25 14.30 -33.52
CA ARG A 114 3.34 13.32 -33.48
C ARG A 114 3.52 12.62 -32.12
N LEU A 115 2.96 13.20 -31.05
CA LEU A 115 2.99 12.61 -29.70
C LEU A 115 1.82 11.69 -29.42
N LYS A 116 0.99 11.34 -30.39
CA LYS A 116 -0.19 10.49 -30.24
C LYS A 116 0.09 9.18 -29.51
N SER A 117 1.21 8.51 -29.81
CA SER A 117 1.59 7.26 -29.15
C SER A 117 1.92 7.44 -27.67
N PHE A 118 2.56 8.56 -27.29
CA PHE A 118 2.83 8.91 -25.91
C PHE A 118 1.55 9.24 -25.13
N ILE A 119 0.69 10.06 -25.70
CA ILE A 119 -0.57 10.52 -25.06
C ILE A 119 -1.50 9.36 -24.76
N ARG A 120 -1.54 8.33 -25.62
CA ARG A 120 -2.44 7.17 -25.49
C ARG A 120 -1.86 5.97 -24.75
N GLN A 121 -0.71 6.09 -24.07
CA GLN A 121 -0.07 4.95 -23.40
C GLN A 121 -0.84 4.41 -22.22
N ASN A 122 -1.57 5.24 -21.50
CA ASN A 122 -2.34 4.84 -20.31
C ASN A 122 -3.78 5.38 -20.42
N LYS A 123 -4.67 4.83 -19.59
CA LYS A 123 -6.06 5.31 -19.51
C LYS A 123 -6.13 6.76 -19.01
N CYS A 124 -5.27 7.14 -18.08
CA CYS A 124 -5.19 8.48 -17.51
C CYS A 124 -3.93 9.19 -18.01
N ILE A 125 -4.08 10.37 -18.59
CA ILE A 125 -3.00 11.20 -19.16
C ILE A 125 -2.07 11.69 -18.05
N VAL A 126 -2.61 12.02 -16.87
CA VAL A 126 -1.80 12.44 -15.72
C VAL A 126 -0.84 11.34 -15.30
N THR A 127 -1.28 10.07 -15.31
CA THR A 127 -0.38 8.93 -15.07
C THR A 127 0.69 8.81 -16.16
N THR A 128 0.35 9.09 -17.41
CA THR A 128 1.30 9.09 -18.52
C THR A 128 2.34 10.20 -18.33
N ALA A 129 1.93 11.39 -17.92
CA ALA A 129 2.81 12.52 -17.64
C ALA A 129 3.78 12.19 -16.47
N ILE A 130 3.28 11.63 -15.37
CA ILE A 130 4.12 11.19 -14.25
C ILE A 130 5.20 10.21 -14.73
N LYS A 131 4.82 9.17 -15.47
CA LYS A 131 5.76 8.16 -15.97
C LYS A 131 6.78 8.75 -16.94
N ALA A 132 6.37 9.67 -17.81
CA ALA A 132 7.26 10.34 -18.76
C ALA A 132 8.31 11.21 -18.05
N LEU A 133 7.86 12.02 -17.07
CA LEU A 133 8.75 12.88 -16.27
C LEU A 133 9.73 12.06 -15.43
N LEU A 134 9.26 10.99 -14.79
CA LEU A 134 10.15 10.08 -14.04
C LEU A 134 11.19 9.42 -14.96
N LYS A 135 10.78 8.96 -16.15
CA LYS A 135 11.68 8.35 -17.12
C LYS A 135 12.74 9.33 -17.62
N LEU A 136 12.38 10.60 -17.80
CA LEU A 136 13.28 11.64 -18.24
C LEU A 136 14.46 11.84 -17.27
N VAL A 137 14.22 11.72 -15.96
CA VAL A 137 15.19 12.00 -14.89
C VAL A 137 15.55 10.75 -14.06
N SER A 138 15.32 9.55 -14.59
CA SER A 138 15.68 8.29 -13.91
C SER A 138 17.18 7.99 -14.07
N HIS A 139 17.84 7.65 -12.96
CA HIS A 139 19.22 7.15 -12.99
C HIS A 139 19.34 5.80 -13.68
N GLU A 140 18.32 4.96 -13.66
CA GLU A 140 18.30 3.68 -14.36
C GLU A 140 18.36 3.86 -15.89
N GLU A 141 17.93 5.02 -16.36
CA GLU A 141 17.95 5.44 -17.77
C GLU A 141 19.14 6.34 -18.11
N SER A 142 20.02 6.63 -17.14
CA SER A 142 21.13 7.62 -17.31
C SER A 142 22.14 7.26 -18.40
N ALA A 143 22.25 5.99 -18.77
CA ALA A 143 23.08 5.53 -19.89
C ALA A 143 22.43 5.73 -21.27
N LYS A 144 21.14 6.11 -21.31
CA LYS A 144 20.41 6.33 -22.55
C LYS A 144 20.53 7.78 -23.01
N PRO A 145 20.61 8.04 -24.34
CA PRO A 145 20.70 9.40 -24.88
C PRO A 145 19.53 10.32 -24.50
N THR A 146 18.40 9.74 -24.07
CA THR A 146 17.18 10.48 -23.70
C THR A 146 17.11 10.87 -22.24
N SER A 147 18.04 10.38 -21.41
CA SER A 147 18.05 10.69 -19.99
C SER A 147 18.71 12.03 -19.70
N LEU A 148 18.04 12.86 -18.93
CA LEU A 148 18.55 14.15 -18.43
C LEU A 148 18.79 14.09 -16.91
N SER A 149 19.04 12.88 -16.35
CA SER A 149 19.13 12.70 -14.91
C SER A 149 20.27 13.49 -14.27
N LYS A 150 21.44 13.57 -14.94
CA LYS A 150 22.61 14.31 -14.44
C LYS A 150 22.36 15.82 -14.46
N GLU A 151 21.83 16.32 -15.56
CA GLU A 151 21.48 17.74 -15.72
C GLU A 151 20.41 18.15 -14.71
N PHE A 152 19.44 17.28 -14.46
CA PHE A 152 18.40 17.51 -13.48
C PHE A 152 18.96 17.56 -12.05
N ASP A 153 19.82 16.61 -11.67
CA ASP A 153 20.41 16.58 -10.35
C ASP A 153 21.31 17.80 -10.11
N LEU A 154 22.10 18.22 -11.10
CA LEU A 154 22.91 19.45 -11.05
C LEU A 154 22.01 20.71 -10.88
N GLN A 155 20.86 20.74 -11.58
CA GLN A 155 19.94 21.86 -11.46
C GLN A 155 19.26 21.90 -10.08
N LEU A 156 18.92 20.72 -9.53
CA LEU A 156 18.37 20.63 -8.16
C LEU A 156 19.39 21.10 -7.13
N GLU A 157 20.65 20.67 -7.25
CA GLU A 157 21.74 21.08 -6.36
C GLU A 157 21.96 22.60 -6.41
N LYS A 158 22.01 23.17 -7.63
CA LYS A 158 22.15 24.61 -7.85
C LYS A 158 21.04 25.42 -7.23
N ASP A 159 19.80 24.93 -7.31
CA ASP A 159 18.62 25.61 -6.79
C ASP A 159 18.36 25.28 -5.30
N GLY A 160 19.13 24.39 -4.67
CA GLY A 160 18.93 23.94 -3.28
C GLY A 160 17.64 23.15 -3.07
N VAL A 161 17.15 22.46 -4.11
CA VAL A 161 15.91 21.70 -4.08
C VAL A 161 16.22 20.20 -3.92
N TYR A 162 15.52 19.55 -3.00
CA TYR A 162 15.68 18.11 -2.79
C TYR A 162 14.79 17.29 -3.74
N LYS A 163 15.37 16.23 -4.33
CA LYS A 163 14.65 15.31 -5.21
C LYS A 163 13.77 14.34 -4.41
N SER A 164 12.55 14.73 -4.14
CA SER A 164 11.65 13.99 -3.26
C SER A 164 11.12 12.66 -3.85
N PHE A 165 10.93 12.55 -5.16
CA PHE A 165 10.38 11.35 -5.78
C PHE A 165 11.38 10.18 -5.93
N SER A 166 12.65 10.33 -5.56
CA SER A 166 13.59 9.21 -5.45
C SER A 166 13.34 8.34 -4.21
N LEU A 167 12.64 8.86 -3.20
CA LEU A 167 12.29 8.16 -1.95
C LEU A 167 11.14 7.17 -2.11
N TYR A 168 10.68 6.97 -3.28
CA TYR A 168 9.52 6.21 -3.70
C TYR A 168 9.49 4.75 -3.34
N LYS A 169 10.67 4.13 -3.11
CA LYS A 169 10.79 2.69 -2.91
C LYS A 169 10.27 2.22 -1.55
N GLU A 170 9.99 3.14 -0.63
CA GLU A 170 9.75 2.79 0.77
C GLU A 170 8.29 2.54 1.16
N ARG A 171 7.30 3.16 0.47
CA ARG A 171 5.87 3.01 0.82
C ARG A 171 5.01 2.76 -0.42
N ARG A 172 4.52 1.53 -0.55
CA ARG A 172 3.73 1.06 -1.69
C ARG A 172 2.43 1.86 -1.89
N PHE A 173 1.71 2.13 -0.81
CA PHE A 173 0.34 2.63 -0.84
C PHE A 173 0.17 4.14 -1.06
N THR A 174 1.23 4.93 -0.96
CA THR A 174 1.14 6.39 -1.12
C THR A 174 1.96 6.90 -2.30
N LYS A 175 2.35 5.97 -3.14
CA LYS A 175 3.34 6.19 -4.18
C LYS A 175 2.95 7.29 -5.15
N LEU A 176 1.75 7.26 -5.66
CA LEU A 176 1.30 8.12 -6.75
C LEU A 176 1.27 9.61 -6.35
N GLY A 177 0.58 9.94 -5.27
CA GLY A 177 0.42 11.34 -4.87
C GLY A 177 1.70 11.96 -4.33
N TYR A 178 2.53 11.16 -3.64
CA TYR A 178 3.84 11.65 -3.22
C TYR A 178 4.72 12.01 -4.42
N THR A 179 4.71 11.22 -5.56
CA THR A 179 5.41 11.63 -6.80
C THR A 179 4.82 12.87 -7.40
N ALA A 180 3.52 12.90 -7.46
CA ALA A 180 2.87 14.06 -7.99
C ALA A 180 3.34 15.32 -7.23
N GLY A 181 3.39 15.26 -5.89
CA GLY A 181 3.91 16.36 -5.06
C GLY A 181 5.36 16.72 -5.36
N GLY A 182 6.23 15.71 -5.44
CA GLY A 182 7.63 15.92 -5.79
C GLY A 182 7.84 16.50 -7.19
N ILE A 183 7.05 16.04 -8.17
CA ILE A 183 7.08 16.61 -9.52
C ILE A 183 6.65 18.07 -9.50
N VAL A 184 5.54 18.40 -8.83
CA VAL A 184 5.04 19.79 -8.74
C VAL A 184 6.09 20.71 -8.13
N GLN A 185 6.75 20.27 -7.07
CA GLN A 185 7.84 21.04 -6.44
C GLN A 185 9.01 21.27 -7.38
N CYS A 186 9.30 20.33 -8.28
CA CYS A 186 10.44 20.40 -9.20
C CYS A 186 10.06 20.92 -10.60
N ILE A 187 8.84 21.42 -10.84
CA ILE A 187 8.43 21.96 -12.15
C ILE A 187 9.43 23.01 -12.67
N PRO A 188 9.88 24.00 -11.89
CA PRO A 188 10.84 24.99 -12.40
C PRO A 188 12.15 24.36 -12.89
N GLN A 189 12.66 23.33 -12.22
CA GLN A 189 13.88 22.62 -12.60
C GLN A 189 13.67 21.79 -13.86
N PHE A 190 12.52 21.10 -13.96
CA PHE A 190 12.16 20.41 -15.21
C PHE A 190 12.09 21.37 -16.39
N GLN A 191 11.46 22.53 -16.24
CA GLN A 191 11.36 23.53 -17.29
C GLN A 191 12.75 24.03 -17.72
N LYS A 192 13.61 24.39 -16.76
CA LYS A 192 14.98 24.86 -17.04
C LYS A 192 15.78 23.84 -17.87
N ILE A 193 15.80 22.56 -17.46
CA ILE A 193 16.56 21.53 -18.20
C ILE A 193 15.97 21.25 -19.59
N LEU A 194 14.65 21.24 -19.71
CA LEU A 194 13.98 21.03 -20.98
C LEU A 194 14.23 22.18 -21.97
N ASP A 195 14.30 23.43 -21.48
CA ASP A 195 14.59 24.60 -22.32
C ASP A 195 16.06 24.67 -22.76
N GLN A 196 16.97 24.15 -21.94
CA GLN A 196 18.40 24.06 -22.27
C GLN A 196 18.71 22.88 -23.21
N THR A 197 17.79 21.94 -23.40
CA THR A 197 18.01 20.72 -24.20
C THR A 197 17.97 21.07 -25.70
N ILE A 198 19.15 21.02 -26.36
CA ILE A 198 19.31 21.31 -27.80
C ILE A 198 18.70 20.17 -28.66
N ASN A 199 18.97 18.91 -28.28
CA ASN A 199 18.51 17.74 -29.01
C ASN A 199 17.17 17.25 -28.43
N THR A 200 16.07 17.74 -28.98
CA THR A 200 14.73 17.32 -28.59
C THR A 200 14.39 15.95 -29.18
N ASN A 201 13.77 15.11 -28.36
CA ASN A 201 13.19 13.84 -28.78
C ASN A 201 11.73 13.76 -28.33
N MET A 202 11.00 12.72 -28.74
CA MET A 202 9.58 12.59 -28.40
C MET A 202 9.28 12.60 -26.91
N LEU A 203 10.21 12.11 -26.05
CA LEU A 203 10.04 12.11 -24.59
C LEU A 203 10.16 13.55 -24.04
N THR A 204 11.19 14.30 -24.45
CA THR A 204 11.39 15.69 -24.01
C THR A 204 10.25 16.58 -24.44
N GLU A 205 9.77 16.42 -25.67
CA GLU A 205 8.61 17.16 -26.18
C GLU A 205 7.30 16.82 -25.47
N ALA A 206 7.08 15.54 -25.18
CA ALA A 206 5.92 15.12 -24.39
C ALA A 206 5.97 15.71 -22.96
N CYS A 207 7.16 15.71 -22.33
CA CYS A 207 7.33 16.31 -21.00
C CYS A 207 7.08 17.83 -21.03
N LYS A 208 7.55 18.56 -22.06
CA LYS A 208 7.23 19.98 -22.23
C LYS A 208 5.72 20.20 -22.35
N LEU A 209 5.05 19.46 -23.23
CA LEU A 209 3.61 19.55 -23.43
C LEU A 209 2.83 19.31 -22.12
N TYR A 210 3.25 18.33 -21.32
CA TYR A 210 2.59 18.02 -20.05
C TYR A 210 2.80 19.11 -19.00
N LEU A 211 3.99 19.68 -18.88
CA LEU A 211 4.28 20.75 -17.92
C LEU A 211 3.70 22.12 -18.32
N GLU A 212 3.43 22.34 -19.61
CA GLU A 212 2.72 23.52 -20.11
C GLU A 212 1.20 23.42 -19.93
N SER A 213 0.70 22.22 -19.60
CA SER A 213 -0.72 21.98 -19.43
C SER A 213 -1.19 22.37 -18.02
N GLU A 214 -2.00 23.40 -17.93
CA GLU A 214 -2.62 23.81 -16.67
C GLU A 214 -3.41 22.67 -16.03
N TYR A 215 -4.19 21.90 -16.81
CA TYR A 215 -4.93 20.76 -16.31
C TYR A 215 -4.02 19.72 -15.66
N ILE A 216 -2.92 19.32 -16.32
CA ILE A 216 -2.02 18.29 -15.79
C ILE A 216 -1.36 18.78 -14.51
N VAL A 217 -0.88 20.02 -14.46
CA VAL A 217 -0.28 20.60 -13.25
C VAL A 217 -1.28 20.65 -12.10
N THR A 218 -2.51 21.07 -12.37
CA THR A 218 -3.62 21.09 -11.41
C THR A 218 -3.94 19.68 -10.89
N ALA A 219 -4.02 18.70 -11.79
CA ALA A 219 -4.29 17.31 -11.42
C ALA A 219 -3.16 16.71 -10.55
N LEU A 220 -1.90 17.02 -10.85
CA LEU A 220 -0.75 16.64 -10.01
C LEU A 220 -0.85 17.25 -8.61
N LYS A 221 -1.19 18.54 -8.51
CA LYS A 221 -1.43 19.21 -7.22
C LYS A 221 -2.58 18.56 -6.45
N ALA A 222 -3.68 18.24 -7.13
CA ALA A 222 -4.83 17.60 -6.52
C ALA A 222 -4.49 16.20 -5.96
N LEU A 223 -3.74 15.38 -6.72
CA LEU A 223 -3.25 14.08 -6.27
C LEU A 223 -2.35 14.21 -5.04
N ALA A 224 -1.42 15.17 -5.05
CA ALA A 224 -0.53 15.43 -3.92
C ALA A 224 -1.31 15.84 -2.68
N ASN A 225 -2.25 16.77 -2.81
CA ASN A 225 -3.11 17.23 -1.73
C ASN A 225 -3.98 16.13 -1.14
N PHE A 226 -4.61 15.32 -2.01
CA PHE A 226 -5.42 14.20 -1.53
C PHE A 226 -4.57 13.18 -0.77
N THR A 227 -3.40 12.82 -1.30
CA THR A 227 -2.52 11.87 -0.63
C THR A 227 -1.99 12.43 0.68
N TYR A 228 -1.60 13.70 0.73
CA TYR A 228 -1.11 14.38 1.94
C TYR A 228 -2.17 14.47 3.03
N ASN A 229 -3.39 14.83 2.68
CA ASN A 229 -4.46 15.06 3.64
C ASN A 229 -5.30 13.82 3.98
N VAL A 230 -5.32 12.80 3.11
CA VAL A 230 -6.17 11.63 3.26
C VAL A 230 -5.38 10.33 3.30
N THR A 231 -4.68 9.96 2.21
CA THR A 231 -4.09 8.61 2.09
C THR A 231 -2.97 8.37 3.09
N MET A 232 -2.06 9.34 3.30
CA MET A 232 -0.96 9.22 4.28
C MET A 232 -1.47 9.25 5.73
N PRO A 233 -2.30 10.22 6.14
CA PRO A 233 -2.87 10.21 7.48
C PRO A 233 -3.70 8.96 7.76
N TYR A 234 -4.44 8.45 6.76
CA TYR A 234 -5.17 7.19 6.90
C TYR A 234 -4.24 6.02 7.20
N LEU A 235 -3.12 5.88 6.49
CA LEU A 235 -2.13 4.86 6.76
C LEU A 235 -1.56 4.97 8.18
N ASN A 236 -1.20 6.17 8.61
CA ASN A 236 -0.72 6.42 9.97
C ASN A 236 -1.79 6.13 11.03
N CYS A 237 -3.06 6.42 10.73
CA CYS A 237 -4.19 6.07 11.58
C CYS A 237 -4.29 4.56 11.80
N ILE A 238 -4.20 3.78 10.74
CA ILE A 238 -4.25 2.31 10.83
C ILE A 238 -3.09 1.77 11.67
N GLU A 239 -1.87 2.27 11.44
CA GLU A 239 -0.68 1.82 12.18
C GLU A 239 -0.75 2.13 13.70
N ARG A 240 -1.46 3.21 14.07
CA ARG A 240 -1.51 3.71 15.46
C ARG A 240 -2.79 3.38 16.22
N SER A 241 -3.84 2.97 15.51
CA SER A 241 -5.16 2.71 16.09
C SER A 241 -5.40 1.24 16.36
N ASP A 242 -6.16 0.94 17.39
CA ASP A 242 -6.82 -0.35 17.54
C ASP A 242 -8.14 -0.40 16.75
N GLN A 243 -8.79 -1.57 16.69
CA GLN A 243 -10.05 -1.73 15.96
C GLN A 243 -11.17 -0.80 16.46
N ASN A 244 -11.23 -0.52 17.77
CA ASN A 244 -12.30 0.32 18.34
C ASN A 244 -12.12 1.79 17.92
N ALA A 245 -10.89 2.30 17.95
CA ALA A 245 -10.58 3.65 17.48
C ALA A 245 -10.81 3.77 15.98
N LEU A 246 -10.34 2.78 15.21
CA LEU A 246 -10.48 2.76 13.77
C LEU A 246 -11.95 2.72 13.31
N MET A 247 -12.83 1.98 14.00
CA MET A 247 -14.26 1.96 13.72
C MET A 247 -14.88 3.36 13.72
N LYS A 248 -14.55 4.18 14.73
CA LYS A 248 -15.06 5.55 14.85
C LYS A 248 -14.48 6.47 13.75
N THR A 249 -13.17 6.40 13.57
CA THR A 249 -12.45 7.24 12.59
C THR A 249 -12.92 6.97 11.16
N LEU A 250 -13.10 5.72 10.79
CA LEU A 250 -13.54 5.36 9.43
C LEU A 250 -14.97 5.83 9.12
N LYS A 251 -15.86 5.79 10.10
CA LYS A 251 -17.22 6.34 9.92
C LYS A 251 -17.16 7.84 9.65
N GLN A 252 -16.38 8.58 10.44
CA GLN A 252 -16.24 10.02 10.25
C GLN A 252 -15.53 10.33 8.93
N LEU A 253 -14.45 9.59 8.58
CA LEU A 253 -13.76 9.76 7.31
C LEU A 253 -14.71 9.58 6.11
N TYR A 254 -15.54 8.54 6.13
CA TYR A 254 -16.54 8.35 5.08
C TYR A 254 -17.48 9.56 4.93
N LEU A 255 -18.00 10.07 6.04
CA LEU A 255 -18.93 11.21 6.05
C LEU A 255 -18.24 12.48 5.52
N ASP A 256 -17.04 12.76 6.01
CA ASP A 256 -16.28 13.95 5.59
C ASP A 256 -15.89 13.89 4.11
N LEU A 257 -15.42 12.75 3.64
CA LEU A 257 -15.10 12.58 2.22
C LEU A 257 -16.35 12.72 1.33
N LYS A 258 -17.50 12.22 1.77
CA LYS A 258 -18.79 12.41 1.08
C LYS A 258 -19.16 13.88 0.93
N ASP A 259 -18.84 14.68 1.95
CA ASP A 259 -19.05 16.13 1.97
C ASP A 259 -17.91 16.93 1.31
N GLY A 260 -16.90 16.26 0.76
CA GLY A 260 -15.72 16.89 0.16
C GLY A 260 -14.72 17.47 1.16
N LYS A 261 -14.75 17.01 2.42
CA LYS A 261 -13.84 17.43 3.50
C LYS A 261 -12.71 16.43 3.66
N MET A 262 -11.53 16.91 4.10
CA MET A 262 -10.32 16.10 4.30
C MET A 262 -9.76 16.25 5.73
N ASP A 263 -10.56 16.71 6.66
CA ASP A 263 -10.08 17.15 7.98
C ASP A 263 -10.06 16.06 9.06
N THR A 264 -10.75 14.93 8.84
CA THR A 264 -10.92 13.85 9.83
C THR A 264 -9.62 13.31 10.39
N LEU A 265 -8.58 13.24 9.56
CA LEU A 265 -7.33 12.57 9.89
C LEU A 265 -6.20 13.54 10.30
N LYS A 266 -6.53 14.77 10.68
CA LYS A 266 -5.52 15.81 11.03
C LYS A 266 -4.55 15.37 12.13
N GLU A 267 -5.01 14.64 13.13
CA GLU A 267 -4.17 14.14 14.23
C GLU A 267 -3.12 13.08 13.79
N PHE A 268 -3.35 12.46 12.64
CA PHE A 268 -2.44 11.47 12.06
C PHE A 268 -1.53 12.07 10.99
N HIS A 269 -1.58 13.37 10.80
CA HIS A 269 -0.76 14.09 9.83
C HIS A 269 0.73 13.97 10.18
N VAL A 270 1.55 13.80 9.14
CA VAL A 270 3.00 13.89 9.24
C VAL A 270 3.48 14.76 8.10
N GLU A 271 4.23 15.81 8.44
CA GLU A 271 4.83 16.70 7.45
C GLU A 271 5.75 15.92 6.50
N TRP A 272 5.62 16.21 5.22
CA TRP A 272 6.54 15.68 4.23
C TRP A 272 7.84 16.50 4.26
N THR A 273 8.92 15.85 4.68
CA THR A 273 10.22 16.54 4.90
C THR A 273 10.82 17.15 3.64
N HIS A 274 10.41 16.68 2.46
CA HIS A 274 11.04 17.06 1.19
C HIS A 274 10.05 17.63 0.17
N VAL A 275 8.77 17.80 0.53
CA VAL A 275 7.75 18.39 -0.33
C VAL A 275 7.01 19.47 0.42
N GLN A 276 7.09 20.70 -0.07
CA GLN A 276 6.42 21.85 0.55
C GLN A 276 4.96 21.90 0.12
N MET A 277 4.07 21.32 0.93
CA MET A 277 2.65 21.21 0.60
C MET A 277 1.90 22.55 0.64
N LYS A 278 2.41 23.57 1.36
CA LYS A 278 1.80 24.90 1.38
C LYS A 278 1.72 25.52 -0.02
N ASP A 279 2.71 25.26 -0.87
CA ASP A 279 2.76 25.78 -2.25
C ASP A 279 1.88 24.99 -3.23
N GLN A 280 1.31 23.88 -2.76
CA GLN A 280 0.48 22.99 -3.53
C GLN A 280 -1.01 23.05 -3.13
N GLN A 281 -1.38 23.96 -2.25
CA GLN A 281 -2.76 24.13 -1.83
C GLN A 281 -3.64 24.56 -3.03
N PRO A 282 -4.91 24.09 -3.07
CA PRO A 282 -5.83 24.44 -4.14
C PRO A 282 -6.13 25.94 -4.12
N THR A 283 -5.77 26.62 -5.18
CA THR A 283 -5.91 28.07 -5.30
C THR A 283 -7.11 28.46 -6.17
N SER A 284 -7.38 27.70 -7.21
CA SER A 284 -8.47 27.97 -8.14
C SER A 284 -9.77 27.24 -7.77
N SER A 285 -10.88 27.67 -8.34
CA SER A 285 -12.16 26.95 -8.24
C SER A 285 -12.09 25.56 -8.90
N PHE A 286 -11.29 25.44 -9.94
CA PHE A 286 -11.07 24.18 -10.64
C PHE A 286 -10.27 23.18 -9.80
N ASP A 287 -9.20 23.63 -9.12
CA ASP A 287 -8.44 22.80 -8.17
C ASP A 287 -9.36 22.22 -7.09
N LYS A 288 -10.21 23.09 -6.50
CA LYS A 288 -11.17 22.70 -5.46
C LYS A 288 -12.23 21.73 -5.99
N HIS A 289 -12.66 21.92 -7.23
CA HIS A 289 -13.63 21.03 -7.88
C HIS A 289 -13.07 19.61 -8.06
N ILE A 290 -11.85 19.49 -8.59
CA ILE A 290 -11.17 18.18 -8.77
C ILE A 290 -11.03 17.47 -7.42
N LEU A 291 -10.54 18.16 -6.37
CA LEU A 291 -10.40 17.59 -5.04
C LEU A 291 -11.73 17.12 -4.45
N ASN A 292 -12.79 17.90 -4.62
CA ASN A 292 -14.13 17.53 -4.15
C ASN A 292 -14.65 16.27 -4.84
N LEU A 293 -14.44 16.12 -6.15
CA LEU A 293 -14.78 14.91 -6.88
C LEU A 293 -13.95 13.70 -6.42
N MET A 294 -12.65 13.88 -6.20
CA MET A 294 -11.78 12.83 -5.65
C MET A 294 -12.29 12.37 -4.28
N CYS A 295 -12.62 13.28 -3.38
CA CYS A 295 -13.19 12.96 -2.07
C CYS A 295 -14.48 12.15 -2.20
N LYS A 296 -15.43 12.59 -3.01
CA LYS A 296 -16.71 11.89 -3.19
C LYS A 296 -16.56 10.48 -3.77
N ASN A 297 -15.66 10.28 -4.72
CA ASN A 297 -15.36 8.96 -5.27
C ASN A 297 -14.62 8.09 -4.28
N ALA A 298 -13.67 8.66 -3.53
CA ALA A 298 -12.95 7.97 -2.47
C ALA A 298 -13.86 7.51 -1.33
N ALA A 299 -14.88 8.30 -0.97
CA ALA A 299 -15.86 7.93 0.04
C ALA A 299 -16.52 6.57 -0.26
N LYS A 300 -16.90 6.33 -1.52
CA LYS A 300 -17.45 5.04 -1.96
C LYS A 300 -16.46 3.90 -1.74
N GLY A 301 -15.18 4.13 -2.08
CA GLY A 301 -14.10 3.15 -1.89
C GLY A 301 -13.90 2.82 -0.41
N VAL A 302 -13.83 3.82 0.46
CA VAL A 302 -13.70 3.64 1.92
C VAL A 302 -14.88 2.85 2.47
N TYR A 303 -16.10 3.19 2.07
CA TYR A 303 -17.31 2.47 2.50
C TYR A 303 -17.26 1.00 2.11
N LEU A 304 -17.08 0.71 0.81
CA LEU A 304 -17.13 -0.65 0.29
C LEU A 304 -15.99 -1.55 0.80
N GLN A 305 -14.79 -0.99 0.99
CA GLN A 305 -13.60 -1.78 1.34
C GLN A 305 -13.48 -2.05 2.84
N CYS A 306 -13.90 -1.14 3.69
CA CYS A 306 -13.68 -1.32 5.12
C CYS A 306 -14.75 -0.73 6.01
N ALA A 307 -15.33 0.41 5.68
CA ALA A 307 -16.19 1.11 6.61
C ALA A 307 -17.48 0.34 6.92
N SER A 308 -18.08 -0.32 5.93
CA SER A 308 -19.27 -1.14 6.11
C SER A 308 -19.08 -2.32 7.07
N GLU A 309 -17.83 -2.82 7.23
CA GLU A 309 -17.53 -3.88 8.20
C GLU A 309 -17.72 -3.42 9.65
N TYR A 310 -17.76 -2.12 9.91
CA TYR A 310 -17.83 -1.57 11.25
C TYR A 310 -19.21 -1.13 11.68
N TRP A 311 -20.08 -0.68 10.77
CA TRP A 311 -21.36 -0.11 11.19
C TRP A 311 -22.57 -0.56 10.39
N ASP A 312 -22.40 -1.23 9.27
CA ASP A 312 -23.51 -1.65 8.41
C ASP A 312 -23.91 -3.09 8.73
N GLU A 313 -24.50 -3.27 9.92
CA GLU A 313 -24.89 -4.58 10.45
C GLU A 313 -25.96 -5.27 9.59
N ASN A 314 -26.82 -4.50 8.91
CA ASN A 314 -27.91 -5.04 8.11
C ASN A 314 -27.45 -5.57 6.76
N SER A 315 -26.41 -4.98 6.18
CA SER A 315 -25.91 -5.35 4.85
C SER A 315 -24.56 -6.05 4.87
N ASN A 316 -23.85 -6.04 6.00
CA ASN A 316 -22.54 -6.68 6.13
C ASN A 316 -22.48 -7.66 7.32
N PRO A 317 -22.45 -8.98 7.04
CA PRO A 317 -22.37 -10.02 8.10
C PRO A 317 -21.13 -9.88 8.99
N ARG A 318 -20.03 -9.30 8.47
CA ARG A 318 -18.81 -9.07 9.25
C ARG A 318 -19.02 -8.00 10.32
N ALA A 319 -19.78 -6.95 10.01
CA ALA A 319 -20.14 -5.93 11.01
C ALA A 319 -20.91 -6.58 12.18
N THR A 320 -21.93 -7.40 11.89
CA THR A 320 -22.67 -8.13 12.92
C THR A 320 -21.76 -8.99 13.80
N GLN A 321 -20.83 -9.72 13.19
CA GLN A 321 -19.89 -10.57 13.94
C GLN A 321 -18.90 -9.74 14.77
N LEU A 322 -18.38 -8.65 14.21
CA LEU A 322 -17.44 -7.76 14.91
C LEU A 322 -18.10 -7.11 16.14
N HIS A 323 -19.37 -6.73 16.04
CA HIS A 323 -20.11 -6.13 17.15
C HIS A 323 -20.44 -7.14 18.27
N LYS A 324 -20.46 -8.44 17.99
CA LYS A 324 -20.62 -9.49 19.01
C LYS A 324 -19.37 -9.65 19.90
N LEU A 325 -18.22 -9.22 19.44
CA LEU A 325 -16.97 -9.28 20.20
C LEU A 325 -16.99 -8.23 21.31
N THR A 326 -16.36 -8.55 22.44
CA THR A 326 -16.11 -7.61 23.52
C THR A 326 -15.14 -6.50 23.08
N HIS A 327 -15.07 -5.42 23.86
CA HIS A 327 -14.15 -4.33 23.62
C HIS A 327 -12.67 -4.81 23.60
N ASP A 328 -12.31 -5.69 24.54
CA ASP A 328 -10.95 -6.21 24.67
C ASP A 328 -10.59 -7.19 23.55
N GLU A 329 -11.51 -8.01 23.11
CA GLU A 329 -11.31 -8.88 21.95
C GLU A 329 -11.06 -8.05 20.70
N ARG A 330 -11.88 -7.03 20.42
CA ARG A 330 -11.66 -6.13 19.26
C ARG A 330 -10.33 -5.40 19.34
N LYS A 331 -9.92 -4.90 20.51
CA LYS A 331 -8.63 -4.22 20.70
C LYS A 331 -7.44 -5.11 20.32
N ASN A 332 -7.55 -6.41 20.50
CA ASN A 332 -6.50 -7.37 20.20
C ASN A 332 -6.46 -7.83 18.73
N ILE A 333 -7.45 -7.47 17.92
CA ILE A 333 -7.43 -7.77 16.49
C ILE A 333 -6.53 -6.75 15.78
N PRO A 334 -5.58 -7.18 14.94
CA PRO A 334 -4.75 -6.26 14.15
C PRO A 334 -5.62 -5.47 13.16
N THR A 335 -5.25 -4.24 12.87
CA THR A 335 -5.92 -3.37 11.88
C THR A 335 -5.37 -3.57 10.48
N GLU A 336 -4.18 -4.15 10.37
CA GLU A 336 -3.47 -4.32 9.11
C GLU A 336 -2.61 -5.59 9.06
N ASN A 337 -2.16 -5.93 7.87
CA ASN A 337 -1.25 -7.04 7.62
C ASN A 337 0.12 -6.60 7.04
N MET A 338 0.49 -5.35 7.23
CA MET A 338 1.71 -4.73 6.65
C MET A 338 3.00 -5.49 6.93
N GLU A 339 3.17 -6.07 8.12
CA GLU A 339 4.37 -6.86 8.42
C GLU A 339 4.55 -7.99 7.42
N ALA A 340 3.48 -8.65 7.09
CA ALA A 340 3.50 -9.75 6.17
C ALA A 340 3.69 -9.31 4.70
N GLU A 341 3.10 -8.18 4.31
CA GLU A 341 3.36 -7.55 3.02
C GLU A 341 4.84 -7.17 2.86
N ARG A 342 5.48 -6.70 3.93
CA ARG A 342 6.93 -6.42 3.95
C ARG A 342 7.75 -7.70 3.72
N TYR A 343 7.37 -8.82 4.31
CA TYR A 343 8.03 -10.11 4.03
C TYR A 343 7.84 -10.53 2.58
N LEU A 344 6.61 -10.48 2.06
CA LEU A 344 6.33 -10.85 0.67
C LEU A 344 7.08 -9.97 -0.34
N SER A 345 7.17 -8.67 -0.09
CA SER A 345 7.91 -7.76 -0.96
C SER A 345 9.42 -8.05 -0.99
N ARG A 346 10.00 -8.48 0.15
CA ARG A 346 11.39 -8.94 0.21
C ARG A 346 11.60 -10.22 -0.59
N PHE A 347 10.69 -11.18 -0.49
CA PHE A 347 10.74 -12.42 -1.30
C PHE A 347 10.57 -12.12 -2.80
N GLY A 348 9.63 -11.25 -3.17
CA GLY A 348 9.43 -10.82 -4.57
C GLY A 348 10.67 -10.13 -5.14
N TYR A 349 11.33 -9.27 -4.37
CA TYR A 349 12.58 -8.65 -4.76
C TYR A 349 13.71 -9.68 -4.94
N LEU A 350 13.88 -10.59 -4.00
CA LEU A 350 14.89 -11.65 -4.10
C LEU A 350 14.64 -12.57 -5.31
N ALA A 351 13.38 -12.91 -5.57
CA ALA A 351 12.99 -13.69 -6.74
C ALA A 351 13.28 -12.95 -8.06
N SER A 352 12.95 -11.65 -8.15
CA SER A 352 13.21 -10.83 -9.35
C SER A 352 14.69 -10.62 -9.61
N VAL A 353 15.49 -10.39 -8.56
CA VAL A 353 16.94 -10.27 -8.67
C VAL A 353 17.60 -11.60 -9.08
N SER A 354 17.07 -12.73 -8.61
CA SER A 354 17.58 -14.05 -9.00
C SER A 354 17.25 -14.43 -10.45
N ALA A 355 16.09 -14.05 -10.95
CA ALA A 355 15.66 -14.29 -12.33
C ALA A 355 16.47 -13.49 -13.38
N ALA A 356 17.05 -12.35 -12.98
CA ALA A 356 17.79 -11.46 -13.87
C ALA A 356 19.28 -11.81 -14.00
N LYS A 357 19.79 -12.81 -13.28
CA LYS A 357 21.23 -13.14 -13.24
C LYS A 357 21.59 -14.37 -14.08
N SER A 358 22.71 -14.29 -14.82
CA SER A 358 23.24 -15.45 -15.59
C SER A 358 23.58 -16.64 -14.67
N ASN A 359 23.51 -17.88 -15.20
CA ASN A 359 23.69 -19.14 -14.46
C ASN A 359 24.95 -19.25 -13.57
N LYS A 360 26.05 -18.55 -13.89
CA LYS A 360 27.26 -18.52 -13.04
C LYS A 360 27.09 -17.62 -11.81
N PHE A 361 26.42 -16.49 -11.98
CA PHE A 361 26.09 -15.57 -10.89
C PHE A 361 24.99 -16.16 -9.98
N PHE A 362 24.10 -16.95 -10.56
CA PHE A 362 23.03 -17.65 -9.85
C PHE A 362 23.56 -18.64 -8.81
N LYS A 363 24.63 -19.40 -9.17
CA LYS A 363 25.27 -20.34 -8.21
C LYS A 363 25.95 -19.63 -7.05
N ALA A 364 26.70 -18.54 -7.32
CA ALA A 364 27.38 -17.77 -6.29
C ALA A 364 26.39 -16.97 -5.40
N SER A 365 25.34 -16.41 -6.00
CA SER A 365 24.27 -15.71 -5.29
C SER A 365 23.48 -16.69 -4.41
N ARG A 366 23.13 -17.88 -4.94
CA ARG A 366 22.41 -18.91 -4.18
C ARG A 366 23.20 -19.41 -2.97
N ILE A 367 24.51 -19.56 -3.09
CA ILE A 367 25.37 -19.93 -1.96
C ILE A 367 25.41 -18.79 -0.92
N ARG A 368 25.50 -17.54 -1.36
CA ARG A 368 25.48 -16.36 -0.47
C ARG A 368 24.12 -16.15 0.18
N ASP A 369 23.05 -16.34 -0.59
CA ASP A 369 21.66 -16.18 -0.11
C ASP A 369 21.29 -17.34 0.84
N ASP A 370 21.77 -18.58 0.57
CA ASP A 370 21.66 -19.71 1.50
C ASP A 370 22.48 -19.49 2.79
N MET A 371 23.64 -18.85 2.72
CA MET A 371 24.41 -18.48 3.90
C MET A 371 23.75 -17.33 4.69
N MET A 372 23.28 -16.29 4.01
CA MET A 372 22.51 -15.20 4.66
C MET A 372 21.19 -15.72 5.23
N PHE A 373 20.45 -16.53 4.47
CA PHE A 373 19.21 -17.15 4.94
C PHE A 373 19.46 -18.05 6.16
N LYS A 374 20.54 -18.86 6.16
CA LYS A 374 20.93 -19.66 7.32
C LYS A 374 21.35 -18.82 8.50
N THR A 375 22.04 -17.71 8.28
CA THR A 375 22.44 -16.77 9.35
C THR A 375 21.21 -16.05 9.91
N THR A 376 20.34 -15.51 9.05
CA THR A 376 19.07 -14.85 9.45
C THR A 376 18.14 -15.85 10.12
N MET A 377 17.99 -17.07 9.58
CA MET A 377 17.20 -18.14 10.21
C MET A 377 17.81 -18.62 11.53
N LYS A 378 19.13 -18.56 11.70
CA LYS A 378 19.78 -18.86 12.97
C LYS A 378 19.53 -17.75 13.99
N GLU A 379 19.64 -16.49 13.59
CA GLU A 379 19.34 -15.33 14.43
C GLU A 379 17.85 -15.26 14.78
N GLU A 380 16.96 -15.50 13.81
CA GLU A 380 15.52 -15.62 14.05
C GLU A 380 15.17 -16.82 14.92
N LYS A 381 15.83 -17.98 14.71
CA LYS A 381 15.65 -19.16 15.55
C LYS A 381 16.15 -18.92 16.98
N GLU A 382 17.25 -18.19 17.17
CA GLU A 382 17.72 -17.77 18.48
C GLU A 382 16.80 -16.72 19.10
N SER A 383 16.27 -15.77 18.33
CA SER A 383 15.28 -14.79 18.77
C SER A 383 13.93 -15.45 19.08
N LEU A 384 13.43 -16.35 18.21
CA LEU A 384 12.23 -17.15 18.47
C LEU A 384 12.43 -18.05 19.72
N THR A 385 13.58 -18.68 19.85
CA THR A 385 13.91 -19.53 21.02
C THR A 385 13.95 -18.71 22.30
N LYS A 386 14.51 -17.49 22.27
CA LYS A 386 14.47 -16.55 23.40
C LYS A 386 13.06 -16.06 23.70
N THR A 387 12.27 -15.75 22.68
CA THR A 387 10.88 -15.31 22.81
C THR A 387 10.01 -16.47 23.31
N THR A 388 10.19 -17.67 22.77
CA THR A 388 9.47 -18.88 23.19
C THR A 388 9.83 -19.25 24.62
N LYS A 389 11.11 -19.19 25.02
CA LYS A 389 11.52 -19.39 26.39
C LYS A 389 10.95 -18.35 27.36
N ARG A 390 10.86 -17.07 26.94
CA ARG A 390 10.19 -16.03 27.74
C ARG A 390 8.68 -16.28 27.88
N ILE A 391 8.02 -16.73 26.80
CA ILE A 391 6.59 -17.05 26.81
C ILE A 391 6.34 -18.28 27.68
N VAL A 392 7.12 -19.35 27.53
CA VAL A 392 7.03 -20.56 28.35
C VAL A 392 7.31 -20.24 29.83
N LYS A 393 8.31 -19.41 30.13
CA LYS A 393 8.57 -18.94 31.50
C LYS A 393 7.38 -18.16 32.07
N ARG A 394 6.80 -17.22 31.33
CA ARG A 394 5.61 -16.50 31.76
C ARG A 394 4.37 -17.39 31.90
N LEU A 395 4.20 -18.41 31.04
CA LEU A 395 3.10 -19.37 31.18
C LEU A 395 3.25 -20.27 32.42
N ASN A 396 4.49 -20.63 32.75
CA ASN A 396 4.80 -21.38 33.98
C ASN A 396 4.72 -20.50 35.24
N GLU A 397 4.97 -19.18 35.13
CA GLU A 397 4.80 -18.20 36.21
C GLU A 397 3.34 -17.80 36.43
N MET A 398 2.50 -17.96 35.43
CA MET A 398 1.05 -17.87 35.52
C MET A 398 0.50 -19.28 35.78
N GLU A 399 0.68 -19.77 37.02
CA GLU A 399 -0.02 -20.98 37.51
C GLU A 399 -1.53 -20.81 37.32
N VAL A 400 -2.01 -21.05 36.10
CA VAL A 400 -3.43 -21.24 35.82
C VAL A 400 -3.68 -22.70 36.15
N ASP A 401 -4.27 -22.89 37.31
CA ASP A 401 -4.79 -24.18 37.76
C ASP A 401 -5.89 -24.66 36.82
N TRP A 402 -5.52 -25.44 35.82
CA TRP A 402 -6.43 -26.01 34.80
C TRP A 402 -7.18 -27.23 35.32
N THR A 403 -7.11 -27.52 36.62
CA THR A 403 -7.77 -28.68 37.22
C THR A 403 -9.07 -28.34 37.95
N LYS A 404 -9.56 -27.09 37.86
CA LYS A 404 -10.86 -26.70 38.40
C LYS A 404 -11.80 -26.27 37.30
N ASP A 405 -12.76 -27.13 37.11
CA ASP A 405 -14.03 -27.20 36.37
C ASP A 405 -13.98 -27.95 35.05
#